data_7f6254f749f21509c556b98098973d7f
#
_entry.id   7f6254f749f21509c556b98098973d7f
#
_cell.length_a   1.000
_cell.length_b   1.000
_cell.length_c   1.000
_cell.angle_alpha   90.00
_cell.angle_beta   90.00
_cell.angle_gamma   90.00
#
_symmetry.space_group_name_H-M   'P 1'
#
loop_
_entity.id
_entity.type
_entity.pdbx_description
1 polymer ?
#
loop_
_entity_poly.entity_id
_entity_poly.type
_entity_poly.pdbx_seq_one_letter_code
_entity_poly.pdbx_strand_id
1 'polypeptide(L)'
;MKEVFAAERAERLSTRNMKLIEEIAERTEKIEQLAEDLTEARRVANRIECIHKRAIAYHDTVCPLMEAIRKQIDKLELIVEDGLWTLPKYRELLFIR
;
A
#
# COMPACT_ATOMS: atom_id res chain seq x y z
N MET A 1 -10.27 -17.71 34.24
CA MET A 1 -11.17 -16.98 33.35
C MET A 1 -10.56 -15.76 32.71
N LYS A 2 -9.81 -14.94 33.43
CA LYS A 2 -9.09 -13.78 32.85
C LYS A 2 -8.03 -14.18 31.84
N GLU A 3 -7.37 -15.31 32.02
CA GLU A 3 -6.34 -15.83 31.12
C GLU A 3 -6.89 -16.28 29.77
N VAL A 4 -8.06 -16.89 29.75
CA VAL A 4 -8.74 -17.32 28.51
C VAL A 4 -9.15 -16.11 27.69
N PHE A 5 -9.64 -15.05 28.32
CA PHE A 5 -10.00 -13.80 27.67
C PHE A 5 -8.79 -13.11 27.03
N ALA A 6 -7.67 -13.08 27.74
CA ALA A 6 -6.43 -12.49 27.25
C ALA A 6 -5.87 -13.26 26.04
N ALA A 7 -5.92 -14.59 26.09
CA ALA A 7 -5.48 -15.46 25.00
C ALA A 7 -6.33 -15.25 23.73
N GLU A 8 -7.65 -15.22 23.87
CA GLU A 8 -8.58 -14.97 22.75
C GLU A 8 -8.35 -13.59 22.13
N ARG A 9 -8.13 -12.57 22.97
CA ARG A 9 -7.83 -11.22 22.53
C ARG A 9 -6.51 -11.16 21.76
N ALA A 10 -5.49 -11.82 22.29
CA ALA A 10 -4.18 -11.91 21.64
C ALA A 10 -4.28 -12.60 20.28
N GLU A 11 -5.05 -13.68 20.17
CA GLU A 11 -5.30 -14.35 18.89
C GLU A 11 -6.00 -13.45 17.88
N ARG A 12 -7.03 -12.73 18.31
CA ARG A 12 -7.76 -11.81 17.44
C ARG A 12 -6.86 -10.68 16.92
N LEU A 13 -6.04 -10.10 17.80
CA LEU A 13 -5.10 -9.04 17.45
C LEU A 13 -4.01 -9.56 16.52
N SER A 14 -3.51 -10.76 16.77
CA SER A 14 -2.51 -11.41 15.91
C SER A 14 -3.07 -11.69 14.52
N THR A 15 -4.29 -12.23 14.43
CA THR A 15 -4.96 -12.46 13.14
C THR A 15 -5.19 -11.16 12.38
N ARG A 16 -5.59 -10.11 13.08
CA ARG A 16 -5.82 -8.79 12.50
C ARG A 16 -4.52 -8.19 11.96
N ASN A 17 -3.42 -8.34 12.70
CA ASN A 17 -2.10 -7.89 12.28
C ASN A 17 -1.61 -8.66 11.06
N MET A 18 -1.84 -9.96 11.01
CA MET A 18 -1.49 -10.79 9.85
C MET A 18 -2.24 -10.37 8.60
N LYS A 19 -3.53 -10.06 8.71
CA LYS A 19 -4.33 -9.53 7.60
C LYS A 19 -3.83 -8.20 7.12
N LEU A 20 -3.43 -7.31 8.03
CA LEU A 20 -2.86 -6.02 7.70
C LEU A 20 -1.54 -6.17 6.93
N ILE A 21 -0.67 -7.07 7.39
CA ILE A 21 0.60 -7.35 6.72
C ILE A 21 0.37 -7.91 5.32
N GLU A 22 -0.57 -8.83 5.15
CA GLU A 22 -0.94 -9.38 3.85
C GLU A 22 -1.46 -8.30 2.91
N GLU A 23 -2.32 -7.42 3.40
CA GLU A 23 -2.86 -6.32 2.62
C GLU A 23 -1.79 -5.33 2.20
N ILE A 24 -0.87 -5.00 3.10
CA ILE A 24 0.29 -4.14 2.81
C ILE A 24 1.16 -4.78 1.75
N ALA A 25 1.44 -6.08 1.85
CA ALA A 25 2.24 -6.82 0.88
C ALA A 25 1.59 -6.83 -0.50
N GLU A 26 0.29 -7.10 -0.59
CA GLU A 26 -0.45 -7.07 -1.85
C GLU A 26 -0.43 -5.71 -2.51
N ARG A 27 -0.65 -4.64 -1.74
CA ARG A 27 -0.63 -3.27 -2.26
C ARG A 27 0.77 -2.85 -2.69
N THR A 28 1.78 -3.28 -1.96
CA THR A 28 3.19 -3.02 -2.31
C THR A 28 3.53 -3.70 -3.64
N GLU A 29 3.10 -4.94 -3.85
CA GLU A 29 3.28 -5.65 -5.13
C GLU A 29 2.58 -4.92 -6.28
N LYS A 30 1.37 -4.43 -6.06
CA LYS A 30 0.65 -3.64 -7.07
C LYS A 30 1.38 -2.36 -7.42
N ILE A 31 1.92 -1.67 -6.43
CA ILE A 31 2.69 -0.43 -6.63
C ILE A 31 3.95 -0.74 -7.43
N GLU A 32 4.66 -1.81 -7.11
CA GLU A 32 5.86 -2.24 -7.85
C GLU A 32 5.53 -2.56 -9.31
N GLN A 33 4.43 -3.29 -9.54
CA GLN A 33 3.99 -3.62 -10.90
C GLN A 33 3.62 -2.36 -11.67
N LEU A 34 2.87 -1.45 -11.05
CA LEU A 34 2.51 -0.17 -11.66
C LEU A 34 3.75 0.69 -11.95
N ALA A 35 4.74 0.66 -11.08
CA ALA A 35 6.00 1.38 -11.27
C ALA A 35 6.78 0.82 -12.47
N GLU A 36 6.79 -0.49 -12.65
CA GLU A 36 7.39 -1.13 -13.83
C GLU A 36 6.66 -0.73 -15.10
N ASP A 37 5.32 -0.76 -15.09
CA ASP A 37 4.48 -0.34 -16.20
C ASP A 37 4.72 1.14 -16.53
N LEU A 38 4.86 1.98 -15.51
CA LEU A 38 5.16 3.40 -15.67
C LEU A 38 6.53 3.61 -16.33
N THR A 39 7.54 2.87 -15.90
CA THR A 39 8.89 2.94 -16.47
C THR A 39 8.87 2.56 -17.94
N GLU A 40 8.14 1.49 -18.29
CA GLU A 40 7.99 1.05 -19.67
C GLU A 40 7.23 2.07 -20.52
N ALA A 41 6.13 2.61 -20.00
CA ALA A 41 5.35 3.63 -20.68
C ALA A 41 6.19 4.90 -20.97
N ARG A 42 7.00 5.30 -19.99
CA ARG A 42 7.92 6.43 -20.15
C ARG A 42 8.98 6.15 -21.22
N ARG A 43 9.51 4.94 -21.22
CA ARG A 43 10.51 4.53 -22.22
C ARG A 43 9.94 4.58 -23.63
N VAL A 44 8.74 4.05 -23.82
CA VAL A 44 8.04 4.08 -25.11
C VAL A 44 7.74 5.51 -25.53
N ALA A 45 7.22 6.34 -24.62
CA ALA A 45 6.90 7.73 -24.90
C ALA A 45 8.16 8.54 -25.27
N ASN A 46 9.29 8.29 -24.60
CA ASN A 46 10.55 8.99 -24.86
C ASN A 46 11.16 8.64 -26.22
N ARG A 47 10.76 7.52 -26.84
CA ARG A 47 11.18 7.16 -28.20
C ARG A 47 10.49 7.96 -29.29
N ILE A 48 9.40 8.64 -28.95
CA ILE A 48 8.65 9.46 -29.90
C ILE A 48 9.42 10.76 -30.12
N GLU A 49 9.82 11.02 -31.35
CA GLU A 49 10.62 12.19 -31.72
C GLU A 49 9.80 13.49 -31.72
N CYS A 50 8.53 13.41 -32.09
CA CYS A 50 7.67 14.59 -32.14
C CYS A 50 7.25 14.99 -30.71
N ILE A 51 7.58 16.21 -30.30
CA ILE A 51 7.28 16.75 -28.97
C ILE A 51 5.77 16.73 -28.70
N HIS A 52 4.97 17.09 -29.69
CA HIS A 52 3.52 17.11 -29.56
C HIS A 52 2.93 15.71 -29.33
N LYS A 53 3.36 14.74 -30.13
CA LYS A 53 2.94 13.34 -30.00
C LYS A 53 3.45 12.73 -28.70
N ARG A 54 4.64 13.09 -28.27
CA ARG A 54 5.21 12.68 -26.98
C ARG A 54 4.36 13.17 -25.81
N ALA A 55 3.95 14.44 -25.86
CA ALA A 55 3.07 15.02 -24.84
C ALA A 55 1.73 14.30 -24.75
N ILE A 56 1.13 13.96 -25.90
CA ILE A 56 -0.12 13.20 -25.97
C ILE A 56 0.08 11.80 -25.38
N ALA A 57 1.17 11.12 -25.74
CA ALA A 57 1.49 9.79 -25.21
C ALA A 57 1.67 9.82 -23.68
N TYR A 58 2.34 10.81 -23.13
CA TYR A 58 2.48 11.01 -21.69
C TYR A 58 1.11 11.21 -21.03
N HIS A 59 0.28 12.04 -21.59
CA HIS A 59 -1.05 12.29 -21.05
C HIS A 59 -1.93 11.04 -21.08
N ASP A 60 -1.88 10.25 -22.15
CA ASP A 60 -2.76 9.09 -22.35
C ASP A 60 -2.27 7.83 -21.62
N THR A 61 -0.97 7.66 -21.45
CA THR A 61 -0.39 6.42 -20.89
C THR A 61 0.27 6.63 -19.52
N VAL A 62 1.08 7.66 -19.37
CA VAL A 62 1.87 7.89 -18.15
C VAL A 62 1.00 8.47 -17.03
N CYS A 63 0.19 9.47 -17.31
CA CYS A 63 -0.65 10.11 -16.29
C CYS A 63 -1.65 9.16 -15.63
N PRO A 64 -2.40 8.29 -16.35
CA PRO A 64 -3.27 7.33 -15.70
C PRO A 64 -2.54 6.35 -14.78
N LEU A 65 -1.33 5.94 -15.16
CA LEU A 65 -0.49 5.06 -14.33
C LEU A 65 -0.02 5.77 -13.07
N MET A 66 0.36 7.03 -13.17
CA MET A 66 0.74 7.86 -12.01
C MET A 66 -0.43 8.01 -11.04
N GLU A 67 -1.64 8.25 -11.55
CA GLU A 67 -2.84 8.33 -10.72
C GLU A 67 -3.16 7.01 -10.04
N ALA A 68 -3.01 5.89 -10.74
CA ALA A 68 -3.22 4.56 -10.18
C ALA A 68 -2.24 4.28 -9.05
N ILE A 69 -0.98 4.64 -9.22
CA ILE A 69 0.06 4.51 -8.17
C ILE A 69 -0.31 5.38 -6.97
N ARG A 70 -0.69 6.62 -7.21
CA ARG A 70 -1.08 7.54 -6.15
C ARG A 70 -2.25 7.01 -5.32
N LYS A 71 -3.28 6.47 -5.97
CA LYS A 71 -4.42 5.85 -5.29
C LYS A 71 -4.00 4.68 -4.40
N GLN A 72 -3.07 3.84 -4.89
CA GLN A 72 -2.57 2.71 -4.11
C GLN A 72 -1.75 3.18 -2.91
N ILE A 73 -0.93 4.22 -3.09
CA ILE A 73 -0.13 4.81 -2.02
C ILE A 73 -1.04 5.42 -0.95
N ASP A 74 -2.08 6.16 -1.34
CA ASP A 74 -3.04 6.76 -0.41
C ASP A 74 -3.74 5.69 0.44
N LYS A 75 -4.15 4.59 -0.18
CA LYS A 75 -4.75 3.46 0.53
C LYS A 75 -3.76 2.78 1.47
N LEU A 76 -2.51 2.65 1.03
CA LEU A 76 -1.44 2.07 1.85
C LEU A 76 -1.17 2.96 3.08
N GLU A 77 -1.13 4.26 2.91
CA GLU A 77 -0.95 5.21 4.01
C GLU A 77 -2.07 5.08 5.05
N LEU A 78 -3.31 4.95 4.61
CA LEU A 78 -4.46 4.74 5.51
C LEU A 78 -4.32 3.45 6.32
N ILE A 79 -3.89 2.37 5.67
CA ILE A 79 -3.70 1.07 6.32
C ILE A 79 -2.55 1.12 7.32
N VAL A 80 -1.44 1.75 6.95
CA VAL A 80 -0.27 1.91 7.83
C VAL A 80 -0.63 2.80 9.02
N GLU A 81 -1.38 3.86 8.79
CA GLU A 81 -1.85 4.75 9.85
C GLU A 81 -2.73 4.00 10.86
N ASP A 82 -3.70 3.22 10.38
CA ASP A 82 -4.53 2.36 11.23
C ASP A 82 -3.69 1.32 11.98
N GLY A 83 -2.71 0.73 11.32
CA GLY A 83 -1.78 -0.21 11.92
C GLY A 83 -0.94 0.42 13.03
N LEU A 84 -0.47 1.64 12.82
CA LEU A 84 0.28 2.39 13.82
C LEU A 84 -0.58 2.74 15.03
N TRP A 85 -1.84 3.05 14.83
CA TRP A 85 -2.79 3.28 15.93
C TRP A 85 -3.05 2.02 16.75
N THR A 86 -3.05 0.86 16.11
CA THR A 86 -3.27 -0.42 16.76
C THR A 86 -2.06 -0.86 17.60
N LEU A 87 -0.85 -0.53 17.14
CA LEU A 87 0.40 -0.86 17.83
C LEU A 87 0.51 -0.28 19.25
N PRO A 88 0.20 1.02 19.50
CA PRO A 88 0.18 1.55 20.85
C PRO A 88 -0.81 0.85 21.77
N LYS A 89 -2.01 0.53 21.27
CA LYS A 89 -3.01 -0.21 22.03
C LYS A 89 -2.53 -1.62 22.38
N TYR A 90 -1.87 -2.27 21.43
CA TYR A 90 -1.29 -3.59 21.64
C TYR A 90 -0.17 -3.54 22.70
N ARG A 91 0.65 -2.51 22.62
CA ARG A 91 1.74 -2.26 23.57
C ARG A 91 1.21 -1.99 24.97
N GLU A 92 0.15 -1.21 25.09
CA GLU A 92 -0.54 -0.95 26.34
C GLU A 92 -1.08 -2.22 26.97
N LEU A 93 -1.67 -3.11 26.17
CA LEU A 93 -2.19 -4.40 26.62
C LEU A 93 -1.10 -5.34 27.14
N LEU A 94 0.12 -5.27 26.54
CA LEU A 94 1.25 -6.10 26.94
C LEU A 94 1.97 -5.55 28.18
N PHE A 95 1.98 -4.24 28.39
CA PHE A 95 2.74 -3.57 29.44
C PHE A 95 1.91 -3.06 30.62
N ILE A 96 0.60 -3.09 30.52
CA ILE A 96 -0.27 -2.75 31.66
C ILE A 96 -0.28 -3.93 32.64
N ARG A 97 0.20 -3.65 33.79
CA ARG A 97 0.22 -4.62 34.90
C ARG A 97 -1.10 -4.62 35.65
#